data_aa447234ce2d36d9277fb0fad7c35346
#
_entry.id   aa447234ce2d36d9277fb0fad7c35346
#
_cell.length_a   1.000
_cell.length_b   1.000
_cell.length_c   1.000
_cell.angle_alpha   90.00
_cell.angle_beta   90.00
_cell.angle_gamma   90.00
#
_symmetry.space_group_name_H-M   'P 1'
#
loop_
_entity.id
_entity.type
_entity.pdbx_description
1 polymer ?
#
loop_
_entity_poly.entity_id
_entity_poly.type
_entity_poly.pdbx_seq_one_letter_code
_entity_poly.pdbx_strand_id
1 'polypeptide(L)'
;GSTDIAFRENVEERMRAFGFQTIMVEDGTDADAIGAAIEAAKADTEHPSFITIKTEIGYGCPAKQGKASAHGEPLGEENVKALRETLNWPSEEAFFVPQEVYEHFSRLAEEKADVEAAWNVMFAAYCEEYPEMEALWDKYHKDVDAKAMLEKKELWLEKDKAEATRSLSGKMINLLKDEMPNLFGGSADLAPSNKTEMKGAGDFSAETPEGRNIHFGVRELAMTVIGNGIMLHGGLNAYVATFFVFSDYVKPMARLSALMKLPLTFVLTHDSIGVGEDGPTHEPIEQL
;
A
#
# COMPACT_ATOMS: atom_id res chain seq x y z
N GLY A 1 -19.88 -10.28 15.35
CA GLY A 1 -21.33 -10.36 15.17
C GLY A 1 -21.68 -10.88 13.79
N SER A 2 -22.96 -11.20 13.57
CA SER A 2 -23.44 -11.64 12.26
C SER A 2 -23.37 -10.50 11.25
N THR A 3 -22.87 -10.79 10.05
CA THR A 3 -22.87 -9.86 8.92
C THR A 3 -24.29 -9.52 8.47
N ASP A 4 -25.28 -10.37 8.71
CA ASP A 4 -26.69 -10.11 8.41
C ASP A 4 -27.23 -8.86 9.08
N ILE A 5 -26.66 -8.49 10.23
CA ILE A 5 -27.06 -7.33 11.03
C ILE A 5 -26.04 -6.21 10.88
N ALA A 6 -24.75 -6.53 10.99
CA ALA A 6 -23.68 -5.55 11.12
C ALA A 6 -23.14 -5.05 9.77
N PHE A 7 -23.31 -5.83 8.69
CA PHE A 7 -22.75 -5.49 7.38
C PHE A 7 -23.70 -5.93 6.26
N ARG A 8 -24.53 -4.99 5.79
CA ARG A 8 -25.61 -5.26 4.80
C ARG A 8 -25.35 -4.59 3.45
N GLU A 9 -24.14 -4.14 3.25
CA GLU A 9 -23.75 -3.50 2.00
C GLU A 9 -23.59 -4.52 0.88
N ASN A 10 -23.99 -4.15 -0.33
CA ASN A 10 -23.62 -4.87 -1.54
C ASN A 10 -22.27 -4.37 -2.03
N VAL A 11 -21.20 -5.04 -1.61
CA VAL A 11 -19.82 -4.66 -1.94
C VAL A 11 -19.53 -4.84 -3.42
N GLU A 12 -20.07 -5.87 -4.06
CA GLU A 12 -19.88 -6.12 -5.50
C GLU A 12 -20.43 -4.97 -6.35
N GLU A 13 -21.58 -4.43 -5.99
CA GLU A 13 -22.13 -3.26 -6.69
C GLU A 13 -21.24 -2.02 -6.53
N ARG A 14 -20.70 -1.81 -5.33
CA ARG A 14 -19.74 -0.74 -5.11
C ARG A 14 -18.50 -0.91 -5.97
N MET A 15 -17.90 -2.08 -5.97
CA MET A 15 -16.70 -2.37 -6.73
C MET A 15 -16.95 -2.28 -8.24
N ARG A 16 -18.12 -2.73 -8.69
CA ARG A 16 -18.55 -2.57 -10.09
C ARG A 16 -18.70 -1.09 -10.48
N ALA A 17 -19.21 -0.26 -9.57
CA ALA A 17 -19.30 1.20 -9.80
C ALA A 17 -17.92 1.87 -9.88
N PHE A 18 -16.87 1.25 -9.31
CA PHE A 18 -15.47 1.68 -9.46
C PHE A 18 -14.81 1.15 -10.74
N GLY A 19 -15.53 0.38 -11.56
CA GLY A 19 -14.99 -0.18 -12.81
C GLY A 19 -14.31 -1.53 -12.65
N PHE A 20 -14.52 -2.25 -11.55
CA PHE A 20 -13.98 -3.60 -11.36
C PHE A 20 -14.85 -4.67 -12.04
N GLN A 21 -14.22 -5.69 -12.62
CA GLN A 21 -14.84 -6.99 -12.77
C GLN A 21 -15.13 -7.56 -11.37
N THR A 22 -16.34 -8.08 -11.15
CA THR A 22 -16.69 -8.70 -9.86
C THR A 22 -17.04 -10.16 -10.06
N ILE A 23 -16.44 -11.05 -9.27
CA ILE A 23 -16.64 -12.49 -9.31
C ILE A 23 -17.03 -12.96 -7.91
N MET A 24 -18.07 -13.80 -7.80
CA MET A 24 -18.51 -14.38 -6.54
C MET A 24 -18.16 -15.86 -6.49
N VAL A 25 -17.56 -16.29 -5.39
CA VAL A 25 -17.38 -17.70 -5.00
C VAL A 25 -18.23 -17.95 -3.77
N GLU A 26 -19.29 -18.73 -3.94
CA GLU A 26 -20.30 -18.96 -2.88
C GLU A 26 -19.81 -19.89 -1.76
N ASP A 27 -18.84 -20.74 -2.06
CA ASP A 27 -18.24 -21.68 -1.10
C ASP A 27 -16.72 -21.52 -1.09
N GLY A 28 -16.20 -20.91 -0.03
CA GLY A 28 -14.76 -20.70 0.17
C GLY A 28 -13.98 -21.96 0.53
N THR A 29 -14.64 -23.13 0.62
CA THR A 29 -14.00 -24.44 0.78
C THR A 29 -13.84 -25.18 -0.55
N ASP A 30 -14.44 -24.66 -1.62
CA ASP A 30 -14.32 -25.18 -2.99
C ASP A 30 -13.08 -24.57 -3.67
N ALA A 31 -11.96 -25.28 -3.60
CA ALA A 31 -10.70 -24.86 -4.21
C ALA A 31 -10.78 -24.74 -5.74
N ASP A 32 -11.59 -25.58 -6.40
CA ASP A 32 -11.75 -25.56 -7.86
C ASP A 32 -12.53 -24.31 -8.29
N ALA A 33 -13.59 -23.95 -7.56
CA ALA A 33 -14.32 -22.70 -7.80
C ALA A 33 -13.44 -21.45 -7.57
N ILE A 34 -12.57 -21.45 -6.55
CA ILE A 34 -11.58 -20.38 -6.33
C ILE A 34 -10.60 -20.32 -7.50
N GLY A 35 -10.08 -21.47 -7.94
CA GLY A 35 -9.18 -21.56 -9.08
C GLY A 35 -9.82 -21.02 -10.36
N ALA A 36 -11.07 -21.39 -10.64
CA ALA A 36 -11.82 -20.89 -11.79
C ALA A 36 -12.04 -19.37 -11.73
N ALA A 37 -12.31 -18.81 -10.54
CA ALA A 37 -12.46 -17.38 -10.35
C ALA A 37 -11.14 -16.63 -10.62
N ILE A 38 -10.00 -17.18 -10.19
CA ILE A 38 -8.66 -16.61 -10.46
C ILE A 38 -8.38 -16.64 -11.97
N GLU A 39 -8.65 -17.73 -12.67
CA GLU A 39 -8.45 -17.81 -14.13
C GLU A 39 -9.38 -16.84 -14.88
N ALA A 40 -10.63 -16.68 -14.44
CA ALA A 40 -11.54 -15.68 -15.00
C ALA A 40 -11.04 -14.25 -14.77
N ALA A 41 -10.48 -13.96 -13.60
CA ALA A 41 -9.86 -12.67 -13.31
C ALA A 41 -8.63 -12.40 -14.19
N LYS A 42 -7.78 -13.39 -14.41
CA LYS A 42 -6.60 -13.28 -15.29
C LYS A 42 -6.96 -13.08 -16.75
N ALA A 43 -8.12 -13.59 -17.18
CA ALA A 43 -8.61 -13.47 -18.55
C ALA A 43 -9.17 -12.07 -18.88
N ASP A 44 -9.60 -11.29 -17.90
CA ASP A 44 -10.01 -9.89 -18.10
C ASP A 44 -8.78 -8.98 -17.98
N THR A 45 -8.33 -8.47 -19.11
CA THR A 45 -7.18 -7.55 -19.20
C THR A 45 -7.58 -6.06 -19.20
N GLU A 46 -8.88 -5.76 -19.22
CA GLU A 46 -9.40 -4.40 -19.33
C GLU A 46 -9.79 -3.82 -17.96
N HIS A 47 -10.14 -4.67 -17.00
CA HIS A 47 -10.62 -4.25 -15.69
C HIS A 47 -9.81 -4.89 -14.57
N PRO A 48 -9.60 -4.19 -13.45
CA PRO A 48 -9.16 -4.85 -12.24
C PRO A 48 -10.26 -5.81 -11.74
N SER A 49 -9.89 -6.93 -11.15
CA SER A 49 -10.84 -7.94 -10.67
C SER A 49 -10.99 -7.91 -9.17
N PHE A 50 -12.22 -8.01 -8.71
CA PHE A 50 -12.58 -8.16 -7.31
C PHE A 50 -13.31 -9.49 -7.11
N ILE A 51 -12.67 -10.42 -6.40
CA ILE A 51 -13.21 -11.75 -6.13
C ILE A 51 -13.73 -11.77 -4.70
N THR A 52 -15.03 -11.94 -4.53
CA THR A 52 -15.66 -12.17 -3.22
C THR A 52 -15.74 -13.67 -2.96
N ILE A 53 -15.14 -14.12 -1.86
CA ILE A 53 -15.17 -15.52 -1.44
C ILE A 53 -15.93 -15.62 -0.12
N LYS A 54 -17.05 -16.33 -0.11
CA LYS A 54 -17.86 -16.52 1.08
C LYS A 54 -17.26 -17.59 1.98
N THR A 55 -16.92 -17.21 3.19
CA THR A 55 -16.32 -18.10 4.19
C THR A 55 -17.08 -18.05 5.50
N GLU A 56 -16.88 -19.04 6.37
CA GLU A 56 -17.42 -19.08 7.71
C GLU A 56 -16.30 -19.16 8.74
N ILE A 57 -16.33 -18.26 9.72
CA ILE A 57 -15.33 -18.24 10.79
C ILE A 57 -15.33 -19.54 11.60
N GLY A 58 -14.15 -20.07 11.91
CA GLY A 58 -14.01 -21.31 12.68
C GLY A 58 -14.48 -22.55 11.94
N TYR A 59 -14.53 -22.53 10.61
CA TYR A 59 -14.91 -23.65 9.77
C TYR A 59 -14.25 -24.97 10.20
N GLY A 60 -15.02 -26.04 10.25
CA GLY A 60 -14.57 -27.37 10.65
C GLY A 60 -14.47 -27.60 12.16
N CYS A 61 -14.58 -26.56 13.00
CA CYS A 61 -14.58 -26.72 14.45
C CYS A 61 -16.04 -26.77 14.99
N PRO A 62 -16.57 -27.92 15.38
CA PRO A 62 -18.01 -28.06 15.71
C PRO A 62 -18.51 -27.13 16.83
N ALA A 63 -17.65 -26.84 17.82
CA ALA A 63 -18.00 -25.97 18.94
C ALA A 63 -17.87 -24.47 18.63
N LYS A 64 -17.09 -24.07 17.60
CA LYS A 64 -16.71 -22.68 17.35
C LYS A 64 -17.14 -22.17 15.96
N GLN A 65 -17.48 -23.03 15.02
CA GLN A 65 -17.89 -22.67 13.67
C GLN A 65 -19.07 -21.69 13.69
N GLY A 66 -18.98 -20.61 12.92
CA GLY A 66 -19.97 -19.54 12.83
C GLY A 66 -20.07 -18.65 14.08
N LYS A 67 -19.26 -18.86 15.10
CA LYS A 67 -19.36 -18.13 16.37
C LYS A 67 -18.26 -17.07 16.51
N ALA A 68 -18.62 -15.91 17.06
CA ALA A 68 -17.68 -14.84 17.35
C ALA A 68 -16.52 -15.27 18.25
N SER A 69 -16.73 -16.30 19.11
CA SER A 69 -15.68 -16.87 19.97
C SER A 69 -14.57 -17.62 19.23
N ALA A 70 -14.68 -17.79 17.91
CA ALA A 70 -13.57 -18.27 17.07
C ALA A 70 -12.54 -17.17 16.74
N HIS A 71 -12.92 -15.89 16.97
CA HIS A 71 -12.06 -14.75 16.68
C HIS A 71 -11.15 -14.43 17.86
N GLY A 72 -9.84 -14.52 17.67
CA GLY A 72 -8.84 -14.03 18.62
C GLY A 72 -8.63 -14.87 19.88
N GLU A 73 -9.28 -16.02 20.02
CA GLU A 73 -9.06 -16.95 21.12
C GLU A 73 -8.47 -18.28 20.60
N PRO A 74 -7.53 -18.89 21.34
CA PRO A 74 -7.09 -20.25 21.03
C PRO A 74 -8.28 -21.21 21.06
N LEU A 75 -8.33 -22.17 20.13
CA LEU A 75 -9.39 -23.16 20.11
C LEU A 75 -9.38 -24.06 21.36
N GLY A 76 -8.20 -24.32 21.93
CA GLY A 76 -7.98 -25.29 23.00
C GLY A 76 -7.82 -26.72 22.47
N GLU A 77 -7.18 -27.59 23.24
CA GLU A 77 -6.79 -28.94 22.82
C GLU A 77 -7.98 -29.81 22.35
N GLU A 78 -9.07 -29.79 23.09
CA GLU A 78 -10.28 -30.58 22.78
C GLU A 78 -10.89 -30.14 21.45
N ASN A 79 -10.95 -28.83 21.19
CA ASN A 79 -11.50 -28.31 19.95
C ASN A 79 -10.54 -28.54 18.77
N VAL A 80 -9.23 -28.52 18.98
CA VAL A 80 -8.25 -28.88 17.93
C VAL A 80 -8.39 -30.36 17.56
N LYS A 81 -8.62 -31.24 18.54
CA LYS A 81 -8.87 -32.64 18.27
C LYS A 81 -10.14 -32.83 17.45
N ALA A 82 -11.25 -32.22 17.87
CA ALA A 82 -12.54 -32.29 17.16
C ALA A 82 -12.42 -31.70 15.73
N LEU A 83 -11.64 -30.61 15.53
CA LEU A 83 -11.37 -30.04 14.22
C LEU A 83 -10.63 -31.02 13.31
N ARG A 84 -9.58 -31.69 13.82
CA ARG A 84 -8.83 -32.72 13.07
C ARG A 84 -9.74 -33.88 12.65
N GLU A 85 -10.60 -34.37 13.56
CA GLU A 85 -11.57 -35.40 13.27
C GLU A 85 -12.56 -34.98 12.17
N THR A 86 -13.10 -33.75 12.28
CA THR A 86 -14.07 -33.22 11.30
C THR A 86 -13.43 -33.05 9.91
N LEU A 87 -12.18 -32.61 9.85
CA LEU A 87 -11.46 -32.41 8.59
C LEU A 87 -10.73 -33.66 8.09
N ASN A 88 -10.86 -34.81 8.78
CA ASN A 88 -10.11 -36.02 8.47
C ASN A 88 -8.60 -35.79 8.35
N TRP A 89 -8.05 -34.97 9.27
CA TRP A 89 -6.63 -34.68 9.25
C TRP A 89 -5.77 -35.93 9.52
N PRO A 90 -4.71 -36.19 8.71
CA PRO A 90 -4.05 -37.51 8.69
C PRO A 90 -3.12 -37.79 9.88
N SER A 91 -2.93 -36.83 10.79
CA SER A 91 -1.97 -36.97 11.91
C SER A 91 -2.45 -36.30 13.20
N GLU A 92 -2.09 -36.88 14.33
CA GLU A 92 -2.24 -36.25 15.64
C GLU A 92 -1.03 -35.40 16.04
N GLU A 93 0.06 -35.49 15.30
CA GLU A 93 1.30 -34.73 15.55
C GLU A 93 1.05 -33.23 15.37
N ALA A 94 1.63 -32.43 16.30
CA ALA A 94 1.59 -30.99 16.19
C ALA A 94 2.46 -30.52 15.03
N PHE A 95 1.95 -29.55 14.23
CA PHE A 95 2.65 -28.98 13.06
C PHE A 95 2.99 -30.01 11.95
N PHE A 96 2.29 -31.15 11.94
CA PHE A 96 2.48 -32.13 10.87
C PHE A 96 2.14 -31.52 9.51
N VAL A 97 3.02 -31.70 8.54
CA VAL A 97 2.83 -31.35 7.14
C VAL A 97 3.09 -32.61 6.30
N PRO A 98 2.12 -33.04 5.47
CA PRO A 98 2.31 -34.18 4.59
C PRO A 98 3.52 -34.03 3.67
N GLN A 99 4.22 -35.14 3.39
CA GLN A 99 5.44 -35.14 2.58
C GLN A 99 5.20 -34.61 1.16
N GLU A 100 4.05 -34.94 0.58
CA GLU A 100 3.66 -34.45 -0.75
C GLU A 100 3.54 -32.93 -0.85
N VAL A 101 3.26 -32.26 0.26
CA VAL A 101 3.25 -30.78 0.31
C VAL A 101 4.67 -30.24 0.19
N TYR A 102 5.64 -30.82 0.92
CA TYR A 102 7.05 -30.44 0.80
C TYR A 102 7.56 -30.68 -0.64
N GLU A 103 7.26 -31.82 -1.23
CA GLU A 103 7.67 -32.15 -2.59
C GLU A 103 7.09 -31.19 -3.61
N HIS A 104 5.80 -30.84 -3.46
CA HIS A 104 5.12 -29.87 -4.33
C HIS A 104 5.79 -28.50 -4.25
N PHE A 105 5.98 -27.94 -3.05
CA PHE A 105 6.58 -26.63 -2.90
C PHE A 105 8.06 -26.58 -3.23
N SER A 106 8.82 -27.68 -3.02
CA SER A 106 10.23 -27.76 -3.46
C SER A 106 10.33 -27.67 -4.99
N ARG A 107 9.46 -28.39 -5.73
CA ARG A 107 9.42 -28.30 -7.18
C ARG A 107 9.06 -26.89 -7.65
N LEU A 108 8.04 -26.25 -7.04
CA LEU A 108 7.69 -24.87 -7.35
C LEU A 108 8.84 -23.90 -7.08
N ALA A 109 9.60 -24.11 -6.02
CA ALA A 109 10.77 -23.28 -5.71
C ALA A 109 11.85 -23.39 -6.80
N GLU A 110 12.13 -24.61 -7.28
CA GLU A 110 13.06 -24.85 -8.40
C GLU A 110 12.58 -24.16 -9.69
N GLU A 111 11.30 -24.36 -10.07
CA GLU A 111 10.71 -23.70 -11.24
C GLU A 111 10.78 -22.16 -11.15
N LYS A 112 10.56 -21.58 -9.97
CA LYS A 112 10.65 -20.14 -9.77
C LYS A 112 12.10 -19.63 -9.78
N ALA A 113 13.05 -20.41 -9.28
CA ALA A 113 14.47 -20.08 -9.37
C ALA A 113 14.95 -20.03 -10.84
N ASP A 114 14.47 -20.91 -11.69
CA ASP A 114 14.76 -20.89 -13.12
C ASP A 114 14.20 -19.62 -13.80
N VAL A 115 12.99 -19.22 -13.43
CA VAL A 115 12.38 -17.96 -13.95
C VAL A 115 13.18 -16.74 -13.51
N GLU A 116 13.61 -16.68 -12.24
CA GLU A 116 14.46 -15.61 -11.71
C GLU A 116 15.83 -15.58 -12.43
N ALA A 117 16.45 -16.74 -12.63
CA ALA A 117 17.72 -16.85 -13.34
C ALA A 117 17.60 -16.34 -14.79
N ALA A 118 16.53 -16.72 -15.49
CA ALA A 118 16.27 -16.24 -16.85
C ALA A 118 16.05 -14.71 -16.90
N TRP A 119 15.32 -14.16 -15.93
CA TRP A 119 15.13 -12.72 -15.80
C TRP A 119 16.46 -11.99 -15.56
N ASN A 120 17.31 -12.51 -14.68
CA ASN A 120 18.60 -11.91 -14.36
C ASN A 120 19.52 -11.86 -15.61
N VAL A 121 19.51 -12.91 -16.43
CA VAL A 121 20.25 -12.94 -17.70
C VAL A 121 19.73 -11.89 -18.68
N MET A 122 18.41 -11.81 -18.82
CA MET A 122 17.76 -10.81 -19.69
C MET A 122 18.06 -9.39 -19.20
N PHE A 123 17.97 -9.14 -17.90
CA PHE A 123 18.21 -7.82 -17.32
C PHE A 123 19.66 -7.39 -17.46
N ALA A 124 20.62 -8.31 -17.26
CA ALA A 124 22.03 -8.03 -17.50
C ALA A 124 22.32 -7.62 -18.96
N ALA A 125 21.72 -8.33 -19.91
CA ALA A 125 21.85 -7.98 -21.33
C ALA A 125 21.20 -6.61 -21.65
N TYR A 126 20.06 -6.32 -21.03
CA TYR A 126 19.42 -5.00 -21.16
C TYR A 126 20.31 -3.87 -20.62
N CYS A 127 20.94 -4.05 -19.46
CA CYS A 127 21.85 -3.07 -18.87
C CYS A 127 23.10 -2.86 -19.74
N GLU A 128 23.63 -3.92 -20.37
CA GLU A 128 24.76 -3.82 -21.31
C GLU A 128 24.39 -3.01 -22.57
N GLU A 129 23.17 -3.21 -23.08
CA GLU A 129 22.68 -2.50 -24.27
C GLU A 129 22.27 -1.05 -23.98
N TYR A 130 21.74 -0.78 -22.75
CA TYR A 130 21.21 0.53 -22.34
C TYR A 130 21.79 0.99 -20.98
N PRO A 131 23.08 1.36 -20.90
CA PRO A 131 23.71 1.70 -19.63
C PRO A 131 23.12 2.93 -18.94
N GLU A 132 22.51 3.86 -19.70
CA GLU A 132 21.78 5.00 -19.12
C GLU A 132 20.51 4.58 -18.38
N MET A 133 19.86 3.49 -18.82
CA MET A 133 18.68 2.95 -18.18
C MET A 133 19.06 2.14 -16.92
N GLU A 134 20.20 1.46 -16.90
CA GLU A 134 20.77 0.88 -15.69
C GLU A 134 21.04 1.96 -14.64
N ALA A 135 21.68 3.05 -15.04
CA ALA A 135 21.95 4.16 -14.13
C ALA A 135 20.66 4.81 -13.59
N LEU A 136 19.60 4.84 -14.39
CA LEU A 136 18.27 5.29 -13.95
C LEU A 136 17.61 4.29 -13.01
N TRP A 137 17.64 3.00 -13.34
CA TRP A 137 17.15 1.91 -12.48
C TRP A 137 17.79 1.98 -11.10
N ASP A 138 19.10 2.16 -11.04
CA ASP A 138 19.83 2.31 -9.79
C ASP A 138 19.35 3.51 -8.95
N LYS A 139 19.07 4.65 -9.60
CA LYS A 139 18.51 5.82 -8.88
C LYS A 139 17.13 5.59 -8.31
N TYR A 140 16.34 4.69 -8.91
CA TYR A 140 15.01 4.34 -8.41
C TYR A 140 15.05 3.32 -7.27
N HIS A 141 16.00 2.39 -7.26
CA HIS A 141 16.00 1.22 -6.38
C HIS A 141 17.09 1.23 -5.31
N LYS A 142 18.13 2.07 -5.45
CA LYS A 142 19.14 2.24 -4.40
C LYS A 142 18.70 3.29 -3.38
N ASP A 143 19.13 3.08 -2.14
CA ASP A 143 18.93 4.06 -1.09
C ASP A 143 19.58 5.39 -1.46
N VAL A 144 18.91 6.48 -1.10
CA VAL A 144 19.44 7.84 -1.28
C VAL A 144 20.65 8.02 -0.37
N ASP A 145 21.78 8.42 -0.93
CA ASP A 145 22.95 8.82 -0.13
C ASP A 145 22.68 10.16 0.57
N ALA A 146 22.09 10.07 1.77
CA ALA A 146 21.72 11.23 2.56
C ALA A 146 22.94 12.11 2.88
N LYS A 147 24.15 11.54 3.01
CA LYS A 147 25.36 12.31 3.29
C LYS A 147 25.76 13.13 2.07
N ALA A 148 25.80 12.54 0.89
CA ALA A 148 26.08 13.23 -0.35
C ALA A 148 25.02 14.33 -0.63
N MET A 149 23.75 14.08 -0.32
CA MET A 149 22.69 15.07 -0.44
C MET A 149 22.91 16.26 0.51
N LEU A 150 23.29 16.02 1.76
CA LEU A 150 23.56 17.08 2.74
C LEU A 150 24.80 17.94 2.41
N GLU A 151 25.72 17.44 1.60
CA GLU A 151 26.90 18.19 1.14
C GLU A 151 26.60 19.14 -0.04
N LYS A 152 25.43 19.02 -0.68
CA LYS A 152 25.01 19.88 -1.79
C LYS A 152 24.55 21.24 -1.28
N LYS A 153 25.30 22.28 -1.61
CA LYS A 153 25.02 23.66 -1.18
C LYS A 153 23.69 24.18 -1.69
N GLU A 154 23.27 23.73 -2.86
CA GLU A 154 22.01 24.08 -3.52
C GLU A 154 20.78 23.70 -2.71
N LEU A 155 20.90 22.68 -1.86
CA LEU A 155 19.83 22.23 -0.95
C LEU A 155 19.74 23.08 0.33
N TRP A 156 20.73 23.94 0.61
CA TRP A 156 20.71 24.82 1.77
C TRP A 156 20.11 26.17 1.41
N LEU A 157 18.83 26.36 1.78
CA LEU A 157 18.11 27.59 1.50
C LEU A 157 18.61 28.72 2.40
N GLU A 158 19.32 29.67 1.84
CA GLU A 158 19.67 30.89 2.53
C GLU A 158 18.45 31.82 2.65
N LYS A 159 18.30 32.49 3.80
CA LYS A 159 17.17 33.34 4.11
C LYS A 159 17.60 34.77 4.34
N ASP A 160 17.26 35.67 3.43
CA ASP A 160 17.37 37.11 3.64
C ASP A 160 16.15 37.68 4.40
N LYS A 161 15.00 36.93 4.39
CA LYS A 161 13.74 37.37 4.98
C LYS A 161 13.01 36.22 5.67
N ALA A 162 12.23 36.53 6.70
CA ALA A 162 11.32 35.58 7.31
C ALA A 162 10.29 35.09 6.27
N GLU A 163 10.08 33.79 6.20
CA GLU A 163 9.17 33.14 5.27
C GLU A 163 8.43 32.01 5.98
N ALA A 164 7.19 31.73 5.57
CA ALA A 164 6.43 30.62 6.10
C ALA A 164 7.12 29.26 5.81
N THR A 165 7.16 28.37 6.80
CA THR A 165 7.84 27.06 6.69
C THR A 165 7.29 26.21 5.56
N ARG A 166 5.98 26.29 5.26
CA ARG A 166 5.38 25.62 4.09
C ARG A 166 5.98 26.07 2.75
N SER A 167 6.32 27.36 2.64
CA SER A 167 6.97 27.89 1.42
C SER A 167 8.39 27.37 1.28
N LEU A 168 9.12 27.25 2.40
CA LEU A 168 10.47 26.66 2.41
C LEU A 168 10.40 25.17 2.08
N SER A 169 9.44 24.45 2.65
CA SER A 169 9.17 23.03 2.31
C SER A 169 8.92 22.87 0.81
N GLY A 170 8.07 23.71 0.22
CA GLY A 170 7.79 23.67 -1.21
C GLY A 170 8.99 23.97 -2.09
N LYS A 171 9.87 24.90 -1.67
CA LYS A 171 11.15 25.13 -2.33
C LYS A 171 12.05 23.89 -2.25
N MET A 172 12.13 23.27 -1.07
CA MET A 172 12.91 22.04 -0.87
C MET A 172 12.40 20.88 -1.74
N ILE A 173 11.08 20.64 -1.79
CA ILE A 173 10.48 19.63 -2.68
C ILE A 173 10.92 19.86 -4.13
N ASN A 174 10.92 21.12 -4.58
CA ASN A 174 11.31 21.48 -5.94
C ASN A 174 12.82 21.40 -6.22
N LEU A 175 13.66 21.46 -5.21
CA LEU A 175 15.09 21.15 -5.34
C LEU A 175 15.31 19.62 -5.35
N LEU A 176 14.66 18.92 -4.44
CA LEU A 176 14.78 17.46 -4.34
C LEU A 176 14.26 16.72 -5.57
N LYS A 177 13.23 17.22 -6.24
CA LYS A 177 12.70 16.58 -7.45
C LYS A 177 13.73 16.48 -8.60
N ASP A 178 14.68 17.40 -8.65
CA ASP A 178 15.72 17.42 -9.67
C ASP A 178 16.86 16.45 -9.34
N GLU A 179 17.07 16.17 -8.05
CA GLU A 179 18.05 15.21 -7.55
C GLU A 179 17.52 13.79 -7.47
N MET A 180 16.21 13.66 -7.21
CA MET A 180 15.51 12.40 -6.99
C MET A 180 14.45 12.21 -8.08
N PRO A 181 14.76 11.54 -9.20
CA PRO A 181 13.80 11.33 -10.28
C PRO A 181 12.60 10.47 -9.83
N ASN A 182 12.77 9.69 -8.78
CA ASN A 182 11.75 8.84 -8.16
C ASN A 182 10.98 9.53 -7.03
N LEU A 183 11.16 10.84 -6.80
CA LEU A 183 10.30 11.59 -5.88
C LEU A 183 8.90 11.73 -6.49
N PHE A 184 7.89 11.28 -5.77
CA PHE A 184 6.50 11.19 -6.23
C PHE A 184 5.54 11.55 -5.11
N GLY A 185 4.48 12.29 -5.36
CA GLY A 185 3.52 12.59 -4.30
C GLY A 185 2.59 13.75 -4.59
N GLY A 186 1.90 14.20 -3.54
CA GLY A 186 0.95 15.31 -3.65
C GLY A 186 0.09 15.48 -2.41
N SER A 187 -1.01 16.21 -2.56
CA SER A 187 -1.87 16.59 -1.45
C SER A 187 -3.30 16.05 -1.59
N ALA A 188 -3.99 15.96 -0.46
CA ALA A 188 -5.43 15.75 -0.39
C ALA A 188 -6.17 17.06 -0.72
N ASP A 189 -6.18 17.42 -2.00
CA ASP A 189 -6.85 18.60 -2.60
C ASP A 189 -6.35 19.98 -2.07
N LEU A 190 -5.17 20.02 -1.47
CA LEU A 190 -4.61 21.22 -0.83
C LEU A 190 -3.22 21.62 -1.38
N ALA A 191 -2.83 21.14 -2.55
CA ALA A 191 -1.49 21.38 -3.11
C ALA A 191 -1.09 22.86 -3.19
N PRO A 192 -1.95 23.80 -3.64
CA PRO A 192 -1.61 25.22 -3.67
C PRO A 192 -1.35 25.82 -2.30
N SER A 193 -2.09 25.40 -1.26
CA SER A 193 -1.95 25.87 0.12
C SER A 193 -0.77 25.22 0.82
N ASN A 194 -0.56 23.93 0.63
CA ASN A 194 0.56 23.16 1.18
C ASN A 194 1.89 23.46 0.48
N LYS A 195 1.85 24.07 -0.72
CA LYS A 195 3.04 24.31 -1.56
C LYS A 195 3.77 23.02 -1.97
N THR A 196 3.04 21.96 -2.26
CA THR A 196 3.60 20.62 -2.49
C THR A 196 3.68 20.22 -3.96
N GLU A 197 3.35 21.11 -4.88
CA GLU A 197 3.47 20.86 -6.31
C GLU A 197 4.94 20.83 -6.74
N MET A 198 5.33 19.78 -7.43
CA MET A 198 6.60 19.68 -8.16
C MET A 198 6.44 20.33 -9.53
N LYS A 199 6.92 21.57 -9.64
CA LYS A 199 6.78 22.39 -10.86
C LYS A 199 7.46 21.72 -12.06
N GLY A 200 6.72 21.60 -13.16
CA GLY A 200 7.23 21.00 -14.39
C GLY A 200 7.36 19.47 -14.36
N ALA A 201 6.92 18.82 -13.28
CA ALA A 201 6.98 17.36 -13.16
C ALA A 201 5.73 16.64 -13.72
N GLY A 202 4.73 17.39 -14.19
CA GLY A 202 3.49 16.85 -14.72
C GLY A 202 2.56 16.24 -13.68
N ASP A 203 1.30 16.10 -14.04
CA ASP A 203 0.29 15.44 -13.21
C ASP A 203 0.18 13.97 -13.60
N PHE A 204 0.17 13.09 -12.60
CA PHE A 204 -0.02 11.66 -12.81
C PHE A 204 -1.47 11.34 -13.15
N SER A 205 -1.70 10.79 -14.33
CA SER A 205 -3.01 10.33 -14.79
C SER A 205 -2.87 9.14 -15.74
N ALA A 206 -3.99 8.58 -16.20
CA ALA A 206 -3.98 7.53 -17.20
C ALA A 206 -3.38 8.01 -18.54
N GLU A 207 -3.57 9.29 -18.88
CA GLU A 207 -3.04 9.93 -20.09
C GLU A 207 -1.59 10.39 -19.94
N THR A 208 -1.15 10.64 -18.73
CA THR A 208 0.20 11.15 -18.38
C THR A 208 0.83 10.33 -17.25
N PRO A 209 1.09 9.03 -17.46
CA PRO A 209 1.61 8.14 -16.41
C PRO A 209 3.06 8.49 -15.98
N GLU A 210 3.77 9.32 -16.74
CA GLU A 210 5.09 9.86 -16.39
C GLU A 210 5.03 11.05 -15.43
N GLY A 211 3.83 11.61 -15.18
CA GLY A 211 3.64 12.70 -14.23
C GLY A 211 3.97 12.27 -12.81
N ARG A 212 4.51 13.20 -12.00
CA ARG A 212 4.94 12.91 -10.63
C ARG A 212 4.09 13.56 -9.55
N ASN A 213 3.19 14.48 -9.92
CA ASN A 213 2.22 15.06 -9.00
C ASN A 213 0.94 14.21 -9.01
N ILE A 214 0.58 13.65 -7.85
CA ILE A 214 -0.67 12.90 -7.68
C ILE A 214 -1.72 13.73 -6.97
N HIS A 215 -2.93 13.76 -7.52
CA HIS A 215 -4.07 14.48 -6.95
C HIS A 215 -4.99 13.48 -6.23
N PHE A 216 -4.85 13.40 -4.90
CA PHE A 216 -5.62 12.43 -4.10
C PHE A 216 -7.08 12.84 -3.89
N GLY A 217 -7.44 14.12 -4.13
CA GLY A 217 -8.73 14.68 -3.73
C GLY A 217 -8.87 14.75 -2.22
N VAL A 218 -10.06 15.05 -1.71
CA VAL A 218 -10.34 15.12 -0.26
C VAL A 218 -10.47 13.68 0.30
N ARG A 219 -9.34 12.99 0.44
CA ARG A 219 -9.25 11.57 0.79
C ARG A 219 -7.98 11.25 1.59
N GLU A 220 -7.78 11.86 2.74
CA GLU A 220 -6.55 11.75 3.53
C GLU A 220 -6.21 10.32 3.93
N LEU A 221 -7.23 9.53 4.31
CA LEU A 221 -7.04 8.12 4.64
C LEU A 221 -6.57 7.32 3.42
N ALA A 222 -7.26 7.44 2.29
CA ALA A 222 -6.90 6.75 1.05
C ALA A 222 -5.54 7.22 0.51
N MET A 223 -5.24 8.52 0.57
CA MET A 223 -3.94 9.10 0.25
C MET A 223 -2.82 8.39 1.00
N THR A 224 -2.98 8.21 2.30
CA THR A 224 -1.97 7.56 3.13
C THR A 224 -1.84 6.07 2.83
N VAL A 225 -2.97 5.37 2.56
CA VAL A 225 -2.94 3.95 2.12
C VAL A 225 -2.20 3.80 0.79
N ILE A 226 -2.49 4.68 -0.17
CA ILE A 226 -1.82 4.69 -1.48
C ILE A 226 -0.32 4.95 -1.29
N GLY A 227 0.05 5.95 -0.48
CA GLY A 227 1.45 6.23 -0.14
C GLY A 227 2.15 5.03 0.49
N ASN A 228 1.51 4.34 1.43
CA ASN A 228 2.03 3.11 2.02
C ASN A 228 2.26 2.01 0.97
N GLY A 229 1.30 1.83 0.06
CA GLY A 229 1.41 0.85 -1.02
C GLY A 229 2.57 1.15 -1.98
N ILE A 230 2.76 2.41 -2.34
CA ILE A 230 3.90 2.87 -3.16
C ILE A 230 5.23 2.55 -2.46
N MET A 231 5.35 2.87 -1.18
CA MET A 231 6.57 2.59 -0.41
C MET A 231 6.83 1.10 -0.24
N LEU A 232 5.79 0.27 -0.10
CA LEU A 232 5.91 -1.19 -0.04
C LEU A 232 6.36 -1.81 -1.36
N HIS A 233 5.91 -1.27 -2.48
CA HIS A 233 6.31 -1.74 -3.81
C HIS A 233 7.80 -1.43 -4.07
N GLY A 234 8.29 -0.31 -3.57
CA GLY A 234 9.64 0.18 -3.83
C GLY A 234 9.78 0.91 -5.17
N GLY A 235 10.97 1.45 -5.42
CA GLY A 235 11.29 2.20 -6.63
C GLY A 235 10.92 3.68 -6.56
N LEU A 236 9.91 4.06 -5.82
CA LEU A 236 9.50 5.46 -5.64
C LEU A 236 9.71 5.93 -4.20
N ASN A 237 10.03 7.21 -4.04
CA ASN A 237 10.05 7.91 -2.76
C ASN A 237 8.80 8.79 -2.66
N ALA A 238 7.82 8.34 -1.86
CA ALA A 238 6.53 9.01 -1.79
C ALA A 238 6.46 10.04 -0.66
N TYR A 239 5.77 11.15 -0.93
CA TYR A 239 5.27 12.06 0.09
C TYR A 239 3.76 12.27 -0.06
N VAL A 240 3.09 12.50 1.07
CA VAL A 240 1.67 12.78 1.15
C VAL A 240 1.44 14.01 2.01
N ALA A 241 0.50 14.86 1.62
CA ALA A 241 0.36 16.16 2.27
C ALA A 241 -1.09 16.58 2.52
N THR A 242 -1.29 17.21 3.66
CA THR A 242 -2.55 17.85 4.06
C THR A 242 -2.27 18.91 5.12
N PHE A 243 -3.30 19.61 5.62
CA PHE A 243 -3.14 20.43 6.81
C PHE A 243 -2.99 19.56 8.06
N PHE A 244 -2.27 20.05 9.05
CA PHE A 244 -1.97 19.27 10.25
C PHE A 244 -3.24 18.87 11.03
N VAL A 245 -4.27 19.71 11.09
CA VAL A 245 -5.56 19.38 11.70
C VAL A 245 -6.18 18.13 11.07
N PHE A 246 -6.00 17.91 9.75
CA PHE A 246 -6.53 16.74 9.04
C PHE A 246 -5.68 15.48 9.24
N SER A 247 -4.62 15.54 10.06
CA SER A 247 -3.93 14.35 10.55
C SER A 247 -4.88 13.38 11.27
N ASP A 248 -6.01 13.86 11.77
CA ASP A 248 -7.06 13.02 12.36
C ASP A 248 -7.60 11.98 11.37
N TYR A 249 -7.66 12.31 10.09
CA TYR A 249 -8.05 11.38 9.02
C TYR A 249 -6.89 10.51 8.50
N VAL A 250 -5.65 10.93 8.77
CA VAL A 250 -4.41 10.21 8.39
C VAL A 250 -4.01 9.18 9.44
N LYS A 251 -4.25 9.45 10.72
CA LYS A 251 -3.76 8.68 11.89
C LYS A 251 -3.89 7.14 11.76
N PRO A 252 -5.04 6.57 11.35
CA PRO A 252 -5.17 5.11 11.28
C PRO A 252 -4.14 4.48 10.35
N MET A 253 -3.84 5.13 9.24
CA MET A 253 -2.92 4.62 8.21
C MET A 253 -1.47 5.03 8.46
N ALA A 254 -1.22 6.16 9.10
CA ALA A 254 0.11 6.53 9.62
C ALA A 254 0.59 5.52 10.68
N ARG A 255 -0.34 5.01 11.51
CA ARG A 255 -0.05 3.90 12.42
C ARG A 255 0.46 2.67 11.66
N LEU A 256 -0.12 2.34 10.51
CA LEU A 256 0.34 1.22 9.69
C LEU A 256 1.69 1.52 9.03
N SER A 257 1.93 2.76 8.58
CA SER A 257 3.26 3.17 8.10
C SER A 257 4.34 2.88 9.15
N ALA A 258 4.08 3.26 10.41
CA ALA A 258 5.00 3.03 11.52
C ALA A 258 5.18 1.53 11.84
N LEU A 259 4.10 0.75 11.89
CA LEU A 259 4.14 -0.70 12.13
C LEU A 259 4.94 -1.44 11.07
N MET A 260 4.79 -1.04 9.80
CA MET A 260 5.49 -1.63 8.66
C MET A 260 6.88 -1.00 8.43
N LYS A 261 7.27 0.01 9.23
CA LYS A 261 8.54 0.74 9.12
C LYS A 261 8.76 1.37 7.75
N LEU A 262 7.69 1.92 7.16
CA LEU A 262 7.76 2.55 5.86
C LEU A 262 8.27 3.99 5.98
N PRO A 263 9.24 4.41 5.14
CA PRO A 263 9.78 5.77 5.14
C PRO A 263 8.89 6.74 4.34
N LEU A 264 7.55 6.65 4.51
CA LEU A 264 6.61 7.58 3.90
C LEU A 264 6.77 8.98 4.52
N THR A 265 6.95 10.00 3.68
CA THR A 265 7.07 11.37 4.14
C THR A 265 5.70 12.03 4.24
N PHE A 266 5.37 12.55 5.44
CA PHE A 266 4.17 13.33 5.69
C PHE A 266 4.50 14.83 5.70
N VAL A 267 3.87 15.60 4.83
CA VAL A 267 3.99 17.06 4.79
C VAL A 267 2.72 17.65 5.39
N LEU A 268 2.80 18.00 6.66
CA LEU A 268 1.68 18.55 7.43
C LEU A 268 1.91 20.05 7.65
N THR A 269 1.09 20.86 7.00
CA THR A 269 1.21 22.33 7.05
C THR A 269 0.14 22.94 7.93
N HIS A 270 0.16 24.27 8.11
CA HIS A 270 -0.76 24.97 9.00
C HIS A 270 -0.72 24.36 10.43
N ASP A 271 0.50 24.19 10.92
CA ASP A 271 0.85 23.44 12.13
C ASP A 271 1.02 24.32 13.37
N SER A 272 0.41 25.49 13.39
CA SER A 272 0.51 26.48 14.45
C SER A 272 -0.84 26.99 14.88
N ILE A 273 -1.01 27.20 16.18
CA ILE A 273 -2.17 27.91 16.76
C ILE A 273 -2.27 29.36 16.26
N GLY A 274 -1.21 29.88 15.65
CA GLY A 274 -1.15 31.22 15.07
C GLY A 274 -1.51 31.27 13.59
N VAL A 275 -2.24 30.27 13.05
CA VAL A 275 -2.70 30.25 11.64
C VAL A 275 -3.62 31.44 11.34
N GLY A 276 -4.26 32.02 12.35
CA GLY A 276 -4.98 33.25 12.23
C GLY A 276 -6.49 33.07 12.07
N GLU A 277 -7.05 33.66 11.01
CA GLU A 277 -8.51 33.72 10.82
C GLU A 277 -9.16 32.45 10.29
N ASP A 278 -8.38 31.40 10.01
CA ASP A 278 -8.91 30.12 9.53
C ASP A 278 -9.80 29.41 10.57
N GLY A 279 -9.56 29.66 11.85
CA GLY A 279 -10.41 29.26 12.97
C GLY A 279 -10.36 27.75 13.29
N PRO A 280 -11.28 27.26 14.12
CA PRO A 280 -11.21 25.94 14.74
C PRO A 280 -11.32 24.77 13.76
N THR A 281 -11.75 25.03 12.54
CA THR A 281 -11.81 23.98 11.49
C THR A 281 -10.44 23.68 10.85
N HIS A 282 -9.45 24.56 11.06
CA HIS A 282 -8.12 24.46 10.43
C HIS A 282 -6.96 24.61 11.42
N GLU A 283 -7.22 25.00 12.66
CA GLU A 283 -6.19 25.19 13.68
C GLU A 283 -5.95 23.88 14.46
N PRO A 284 -4.71 23.37 14.48
CA PRO A 284 -4.38 22.07 15.04
C PRO A 284 -4.04 22.15 16.54
N ILE A 285 -4.99 22.50 17.39
CA ILE A 285 -4.76 22.64 18.83
C ILE A 285 -4.62 21.27 19.49
N GLU A 286 -5.51 20.33 19.15
CA GLU A 286 -5.58 19.00 19.73
C GLU A 286 -4.54 18.02 19.17
N GLN A 287 -3.92 18.34 18.05
CA GLN A 287 -2.93 17.52 17.37
C GLN A 287 -1.49 17.80 17.83
N LEU A 288 -1.26 18.87 18.60
CA LEU A 288 0.06 19.29 19.10
C LEU A 288 0.49 18.52 20.33
#